data_a00bfa781e5ef3dbca24a29f74044008
#
_entry.id   a00bfa781e5ef3dbca24a29f74044008
#
_cell.length_a   1.000
_cell.length_b   1.000
_cell.length_c   1.000
_cell.angle_alpha   90.00
_cell.angle_beta   90.00
_cell.angle_gamma   90.00
#
_symmetry.space_group_name_H-M   'P 1'
#
loop_
_entity.id
_entity.type
_entity.pdbx_description
1 polymer ?
#
loop_
_entity_poly.entity_id
_entity_poly.type
_entity_poly.pdbx_seq_one_letter_code
_entity_poly.pdbx_strand_id
1 'polypeptide(L)'
;MKPYSTDLRLKIIKAKHKTNESIGQLAERFGVSYSFVSRLLKRYEAIASVEPNPHGGGKPPKLNSQQIEILEQLVEEDNDATLQELRDRLAEKTGVKASISTICRFLQKLELTRKKKTLHANEAQSERVQNLRSQYWTTIREVRLEDLVFIDETGVNLAMTRRYGRGKKGKRAYSKSPYNRGNNVTMIGAIATAGFLAPFTFEGWTNQEAFLTYITQVLVPELWTGACVVMDNLPAHKAIKVRAAIESVGASVEFLPPYSPDFNPIENCWSKLKEFLRTQESRTREELDSSINKALNLITDKDIVGWFTHCCYYVPSN
;
A
#
# COMPACT_ATOMS: atom_id res chain seq x y z
N MET A 1 -36.95 19.84 -1.80
CA MET A 1 -37.77 19.75 -3.02
C MET A 1 -36.90 20.15 -4.18
N LYS A 2 -36.87 19.37 -5.28
CA LYS A 2 -36.09 19.76 -6.46
C LYS A 2 -36.73 20.98 -7.14
N PRO A 3 -35.91 21.93 -7.64
CA PRO A 3 -36.46 23.08 -8.36
C PRO A 3 -37.11 22.66 -9.68
N TYR A 4 -38.10 23.38 -10.12
CA TYR A 4 -38.69 23.19 -11.46
C TYR A 4 -37.63 23.41 -12.55
N SER A 5 -37.76 22.67 -13.67
CA SER A 5 -36.81 22.72 -14.79
C SER A 5 -36.71 24.10 -15.42
N THR A 6 -35.57 24.41 -16.03
CA THR A 6 -35.32 25.67 -16.74
C THR A 6 -36.27 25.82 -17.95
N ASP A 7 -36.61 24.71 -18.61
CA ASP A 7 -37.58 24.70 -19.71
C ASP A 7 -38.98 25.17 -19.28
N LEU A 8 -39.50 24.62 -18.17
CA LEU A 8 -40.79 25.05 -17.63
C LEU A 8 -40.81 26.54 -17.27
N ARG A 9 -39.72 27.02 -16.67
CA ARG A 9 -39.54 28.43 -16.31
C ARG A 9 -39.57 29.34 -17.54
N LEU A 10 -38.83 28.95 -18.59
CA LEU A 10 -38.85 29.67 -19.88
C LEU A 10 -40.24 29.70 -20.54
N LYS A 11 -40.98 28.59 -20.51
CA LYS A 11 -42.31 28.49 -21.04
C LYS A 11 -43.29 29.46 -20.30
N ILE A 12 -43.19 29.55 -18.98
CA ILE A 12 -44.00 30.47 -18.20
C ILE A 12 -43.67 31.93 -18.55
N ILE A 13 -42.38 32.30 -18.67
CA ILE A 13 -41.98 33.65 -19.08
C ILE A 13 -42.49 33.98 -20.47
N LYS A 14 -42.29 33.07 -21.45
CA LYS A 14 -42.75 33.23 -22.82
C LYS A 14 -44.30 33.39 -22.89
N ALA A 15 -45.02 32.61 -22.11
CA ALA A 15 -46.48 32.73 -22.03
C ALA A 15 -46.88 34.10 -21.52
N LYS A 16 -46.25 34.58 -20.44
CA LYS A 16 -46.52 35.91 -19.87
C LYS A 16 -46.30 37.04 -20.90
N HIS A 17 -45.27 36.92 -21.73
CA HIS A 17 -44.99 37.94 -22.75
C HIS A 17 -45.92 37.86 -24.01
N LYS A 18 -46.49 36.68 -24.27
CA LYS A 18 -47.36 36.47 -25.44
C LYS A 18 -48.84 36.69 -25.15
N THR A 19 -49.24 36.51 -23.91
CA THR A 19 -50.64 36.55 -23.50
C THR A 19 -50.82 37.53 -22.34
N ASN A 20 -52.00 38.11 -22.23
CA ASN A 20 -52.33 39.04 -21.10
C ASN A 20 -52.81 38.25 -19.86
N GLU A 21 -52.43 36.97 -19.74
CA GLU A 21 -52.83 36.11 -18.65
C GLU A 21 -52.32 36.65 -17.29
N SER A 22 -53.21 36.56 -16.28
CA SER A 22 -52.83 36.86 -14.92
C SER A 22 -51.88 35.81 -14.34
N ILE A 23 -51.18 36.13 -13.25
CA ILE A 23 -50.30 35.18 -12.53
C ILE A 23 -51.08 33.94 -12.11
N GLY A 24 -52.33 34.09 -11.69
CA GLY A 24 -53.21 32.97 -11.30
C GLY A 24 -53.51 32.02 -12.49
N GLN A 25 -53.88 32.56 -13.66
CA GLN A 25 -54.12 31.78 -14.86
C GLN A 25 -52.88 31.05 -15.34
N LEU A 26 -51.70 31.70 -15.30
CA LEU A 26 -50.44 31.05 -15.60
C LEU A 26 -50.12 29.92 -14.59
N ALA A 27 -50.37 30.12 -13.31
CA ALA A 27 -50.16 29.09 -12.30
C ALA A 27 -51.02 27.85 -12.53
N GLU A 28 -52.31 28.07 -12.84
CA GLU A 28 -53.27 27.01 -13.17
C GLU A 28 -52.88 26.28 -14.45
N ARG A 29 -52.58 27.02 -15.55
CA ARG A 29 -52.19 26.48 -16.86
C ARG A 29 -50.96 25.59 -16.82
N PHE A 30 -49.96 25.96 -16.02
CA PHE A 30 -48.71 25.20 -15.91
C PHE A 30 -48.70 24.26 -14.72
N GLY A 31 -49.74 24.13 -13.91
CA GLY A 31 -49.84 23.22 -12.80
C GLY A 31 -48.83 23.56 -11.66
N VAL A 32 -48.56 24.85 -11.44
CA VAL A 32 -47.58 25.32 -10.47
C VAL A 32 -48.20 26.30 -9.47
N SER A 33 -47.55 26.55 -8.34
CA SER A 33 -48.09 27.47 -7.36
C SER A 33 -48.02 28.94 -7.82
N TYR A 34 -49.01 29.73 -7.43
CA TYR A 34 -49.04 31.18 -7.65
C TYR A 34 -47.75 31.86 -7.16
N SER A 35 -47.28 31.49 -5.95
CA SER A 35 -46.07 32.04 -5.35
C SER A 35 -44.81 31.73 -6.17
N PHE A 36 -44.79 30.62 -6.88
CA PHE A 36 -43.66 30.27 -7.75
C PHE A 36 -43.64 31.16 -8.99
N VAL A 37 -44.79 31.31 -9.67
CA VAL A 37 -44.91 32.19 -10.85
C VAL A 37 -44.57 33.63 -10.51
N SER A 38 -45.15 34.15 -9.43
CA SER A 38 -44.90 35.53 -8.96
C SER A 38 -43.38 35.77 -8.72
N ARG A 39 -42.71 34.86 -7.99
CA ARG A 39 -41.26 34.97 -7.74
C ARG A 39 -40.43 34.82 -8.97
N LEU A 40 -40.81 33.95 -9.91
CA LEU A 40 -40.13 33.76 -11.16
C LEU A 40 -40.17 35.02 -12.04
N LEU A 41 -41.35 35.64 -12.18
CA LEU A 41 -41.53 36.86 -12.95
C LEU A 41 -40.76 38.03 -12.35
N LYS A 42 -40.90 38.30 -11.05
CA LYS A 42 -40.14 39.34 -10.34
C LYS A 42 -38.62 39.17 -10.50
N ARG A 43 -38.15 37.93 -10.44
CA ARG A 43 -36.73 37.68 -10.63
C ARG A 43 -36.27 37.90 -12.07
N TYR A 44 -37.08 37.45 -13.03
CA TYR A 44 -36.80 37.66 -14.44
C TYR A 44 -36.73 39.13 -14.79
N GLU A 45 -37.67 39.95 -14.25
CA GLU A 45 -37.66 41.40 -14.40
C GLU A 45 -36.43 42.06 -13.79
N ALA A 46 -35.95 41.55 -12.64
CA ALA A 46 -34.79 42.12 -11.95
C ALA A 46 -33.44 41.76 -12.56
N ILE A 47 -33.26 40.51 -13.01
CA ILE A 47 -31.92 40.00 -13.44
C ILE A 47 -31.93 39.22 -14.78
N ALA A 48 -33.03 39.20 -15.51
CA ALA A 48 -33.27 38.49 -16.80
C ALA A 48 -32.85 37.00 -16.76
N SER A 49 -32.84 36.36 -15.58
CA SER A 49 -32.44 34.95 -15.43
C SER A 49 -33.62 34.08 -15.01
N VAL A 50 -33.74 32.93 -15.68
CA VAL A 50 -34.73 31.87 -15.37
C VAL A 50 -34.15 30.74 -14.54
N GLU A 51 -32.83 30.73 -14.31
CA GLU A 51 -32.17 29.67 -13.56
C GLU A 51 -32.62 29.61 -12.10
N PRO A 52 -32.72 28.43 -11.50
CA PRO A 52 -32.99 28.34 -10.07
C PRO A 52 -31.88 29.01 -9.26
N ASN A 53 -32.23 29.60 -8.12
CA ASN A 53 -31.19 30.04 -7.18
C ASN A 53 -30.31 28.86 -6.81
N PRO A 54 -29.01 29.08 -6.69
CA PRO A 54 -28.14 28.06 -6.09
C PRO A 54 -28.70 27.68 -4.72
N HIS A 55 -28.53 26.43 -4.31
CA HIS A 55 -28.99 25.96 -3.00
C HIS A 55 -28.40 26.89 -1.94
N GLY A 56 -29.22 27.78 -1.41
CA GLY A 56 -28.83 28.69 -0.35
C GLY A 56 -28.82 27.96 0.98
N GLY A 57 -27.79 28.17 1.78
CA GLY A 57 -27.88 28.00 3.20
C GLY A 57 -27.59 26.62 3.75
N GLY A 58 -26.43 26.03 3.42
CA GLY A 58 -25.78 25.16 4.38
C GLY A 58 -25.23 25.96 5.56
N LYS A 59 -25.20 25.40 6.78
CA LYS A 59 -24.46 26.03 7.88
C LYS A 59 -23.02 26.23 7.41
N PRO A 60 -22.41 27.41 7.65
CA PRO A 60 -21.01 27.62 7.27
C PRO A 60 -20.12 26.53 7.89
N PRO A 61 -19.04 26.13 7.21
CA PRO A 61 -18.11 25.14 7.75
C PRO A 61 -17.58 25.64 9.09
N LYS A 62 -17.44 24.73 10.07
CA LYS A 62 -16.95 25.06 11.42
C LYS A 62 -15.49 25.50 11.45
N LEU A 63 -14.69 25.14 10.46
CA LEU A 63 -13.30 25.56 10.29
C LEU A 63 -13.20 26.38 9.02
N ASN A 64 -12.47 27.50 9.09
CA ASN A 64 -12.08 28.32 7.94
C ASN A 64 -10.82 27.76 7.29
N SER A 65 -10.37 28.36 6.16
CA SER A 65 -9.21 27.89 5.39
C SER A 65 -7.93 27.85 6.22
N GLN A 66 -7.65 28.90 7.00
CA GLN A 66 -6.47 28.95 7.87
C GLN A 66 -6.45 27.83 8.94
N GLN A 67 -7.61 27.55 9.54
CA GLN A 67 -7.74 26.50 10.53
C GLN A 67 -7.60 25.09 9.93
N ILE A 68 -7.96 24.94 8.66
CA ILE A 68 -7.76 23.69 7.91
C ILE A 68 -6.26 23.49 7.63
N GLU A 69 -5.54 24.53 7.21
CA GLU A 69 -4.08 24.50 7.04
C GLU A 69 -3.35 24.15 8.35
N ILE A 70 -3.77 24.76 9.46
CA ILE A 70 -3.20 24.41 10.78
C ILE A 70 -3.49 22.95 11.14
N LEU A 71 -4.68 22.43 10.83
CA LEU A 71 -5.00 21.03 11.06
C LEU A 71 -4.11 20.09 10.23
N GLU A 72 -3.83 20.43 8.99
CA GLU A 72 -2.93 19.69 8.10
C GLU A 72 -1.49 19.68 8.65
N GLN A 73 -0.97 20.85 9.03
CA GLN A 73 0.33 20.97 9.67
C GLN A 73 0.46 20.16 10.96
N LEU A 74 -0.58 20.13 11.80
CA LEU A 74 -0.60 19.32 13.01
C LEU A 74 -0.47 17.81 12.72
N VAL A 75 -1.02 17.34 11.61
CA VAL A 75 -0.85 15.94 11.18
C VAL A 75 0.55 15.69 10.61
N GLU A 76 1.15 16.67 9.94
CA GLU A 76 2.54 16.58 9.46
C GLU A 76 3.54 16.60 10.61
N GLU A 77 3.33 17.46 11.61
CA GLU A 77 4.15 17.53 12.83
C GLU A 77 4.10 16.22 13.63
N ASP A 78 2.92 15.57 13.70
CA ASP A 78 2.69 14.33 14.44
C ASP A 78 1.64 13.46 13.75
N ASN A 79 2.09 12.58 12.88
CA ASN A 79 1.22 11.67 12.13
C ASN A 79 0.62 10.53 12.97
N ASP A 80 0.99 10.43 14.25
CA ASP A 80 0.43 9.50 15.24
C ASP A 80 -0.71 10.09 16.05
N ALA A 81 -0.87 11.41 16.01
CA ALA A 81 -1.85 12.10 16.82
C ALA A 81 -3.26 11.52 16.62
N THR A 82 -3.92 11.24 17.71
CA THR A 82 -5.31 10.82 17.70
C THR A 82 -6.24 11.97 17.31
N LEU A 83 -7.44 11.66 16.86
CA LEU A 83 -8.44 12.69 16.56
C LEU A 83 -8.74 13.61 17.76
N GLN A 84 -8.56 13.10 18.98
CA GLN A 84 -8.73 13.87 20.21
C GLN A 84 -7.59 14.86 20.40
N GLU A 85 -6.36 14.39 20.27
CA GLU A 85 -5.15 15.25 20.36
C GLU A 85 -5.16 16.32 19.28
N LEU A 86 -5.47 15.97 18.03
CA LEU A 86 -5.59 16.95 16.95
C LEU A 86 -6.66 18.00 17.24
N ARG A 87 -7.81 17.61 17.81
CA ARG A 87 -8.86 18.54 18.26
C ARG A 87 -8.32 19.49 19.31
N ASP A 88 -7.64 18.96 20.32
CA ASP A 88 -7.17 19.74 21.48
C ASP A 88 -6.06 20.72 21.06
N ARG A 89 -5.07 20.25 20.28
CA ARG A 89 -4.01 21.10 19.71
C ARG A 89 -4.56 22.16 18.76
N LEU A 90 -5.56 21.84 17.93
CA LEU A 90 -6.22 22.83 17.07
C LEU A 90 -6.94 23.91 17.93
N ALA A 91 -7.61 23.50 19.00
CA ALA A 91 -8.27 24.43 19.93
C ALA A 91 -7.25 25.34 20.63
N GLU A 92 -6.09 24.82 21.04
CA GLU A 92 -5.00 25.60 21.62
C GLU A 92 -4.43 26.64 20.64
N LYS A 93 -4.16 26.23 19.40
CA LYS A 93 -3.57 27.12 18.36
C LYS A 93 -4.59 28.15 17.81
N THR A 94 -5.89 27.82 17.78
CA THR A 94 -6.89 28.65 17.07
C THR A 94 -8.05 29.15 17.92
N GLY A 95 -8.22 28.66 19.15
CA GLY A 95 -9.38 28.94 20.02
C GLY A 95 -10.67 28.24 19.59
N VAL A 96 -10.68 27.48 18.49
CA VAL A 96 -11.91 26.89 17.92
C VAL A 96 -12.21 25.54 18.55
N LYS A 97 -13.37 25.45 19.22
CA LYS A 97 -13.87 24.18 19.77
C LYS A 97 -14.61 23.37 18.69
N ALA A 98 -13.96 22.39 18.10
CA ALA A 98 -14.54 21.44 17.17
C ALA A 98 -14.87 20.11 17.86
N SER A 99 -15.81 19.33 17.31
CA SER A 99 -16.03 17.95 17.77
C SER A 99 -15.06 17.00 17.07
N ILE A 100 -14.76 15.84 17.68
CA ILE A 100 -13.96 14.77 17.06
C ILE A 100 -14.49 14.39 15.67
N SER A 101 -15.83 14.30 15.53
CA SER A 101 -16.47 14.02 14.23
C SER A 101 -16.24 15.13 13.19
N THR A 102 -16.07 16.38 13.65
CA THR A 102 -15.72 17.50 12.75
C THR A 102 -14.28 17.34 12.25
N ILE A 103 -13.32 17.10 13.15
CA ILE A 103 -11.93 16.83 12.77
C ILE A 103 -11.85 15.66 11.77
N CYS A 104 -12.49 14.54 12.09
CA CYS A 104 -12.52 13.37 11.20
C CYS A 104 -13.02 13.72 9.78
N ARG A 105 -14.10 14.49 9.65
CA ARG A 105 -14.64 14.91 8.35
C ARG A 105 -13.72 15.85 7.58
N PHE A 106 -13.00 16.75 8.27
CA PHE A 106 -12.02 17.61 7.61
C PHE A 106 -10.79 16.83 7.14
N LEU A 107 -10.28 15.91 7.97
CA LEU A 107 -9.17 15.01 7.54
C LEU A 107 -9.57 14.15 6.33
N GLN A 108 -10.81 13.65 6.28
CA GLN A 108 -11.30 12.94 5.09
C GLN A 108 -11.36 13.83 3.84
N LYS A 109 -11.73 15.12 3.99
CA LYS A 109 -11.73 16.07 2.87
C LYS A 109 -10.33 16.41 2.38
N LEU A 110 -9.34 16.39 3.27
CA LEU A 110 -7.92 16.55 2.98
C LEU A 110 -7.27 15.24 2.48
N GLU A 111 -8.06 14.16 2.32
CA GLU A 111 -7.58 12.82 1.95
C GLU A 111 -6.58 12.21 2.94
N LEU A 112 -6.48 12.79 4.14
CA LEU A 112 -5.66 12.30 5.24
C LEU A 112 -6.36 11.13 5.93
N THR A 113 -6.07 9.91 5.47
CA THR A 113 -6.69 8.69 5.97
C THR A 113 -5.75 7.90 6.88
N ARG A 114 -6.32 7.22 7.87
CA ARG A 114 -5.55 6.33 8.74
C ARG A 114 -4.88 5.22 7.93
N LYS A 115 -3.55 5.14 7.96
CA LYS A 115 -2.73 4.11 7.31
C LYS A 115 -2.08 3.20 8.35
N LYS A 116 -1.78 1.95 7.97
CA LYS A 116 -0.90 1.10 8.78
C LYS A 116 0.51 1.67 8.65
N LYS A 117 1.18 1.93 9.77
CA LYS A 117 2.57 2.37 9.76
C LYS A 117 3.50 1.27 9.29
N THR A 118 4.44 1.65 8.46
CA THR A 118 5.62 0.83 8.19
C THR A 118 6.69 1.27 9.19
N LEU A 119 7.09 0.34 10.06
CA LEU A 119 8.13 0.62 11.05
C LEU A 119 9.50 0.38 10.39
N HIS A 120 10.34 1.37 10.43
CA HIS A 120 11.75 1.28 10.07
C HIS A 120 12.59 1.37 11.33
N ALA A 121 13.71 0.64 11.38
CA ALA A 121 14.66 0.80 12.46
C ALA A 121 15.23 2.23 12.43
N ASN A 122 15.31 2.89 13.59
CA ASN A 122 15.88 4.24 13.68
C ASN A 122 17.30 4.30 13.13
N GLU A 123 18.08 3.23 13.34
CA GLU A 123 19.44 3.06 12.88
C GLU A 123 19.56 3.07 11.34
N ALA A 124 18.47 2.72 10.61
CA ALA A 124 18.45 2.75 9.14
C ALA A 124 18.72 4.16 8.60
N GLN A 125 18.35 5.20 9.33
CA GLN A 125 18.54 6.60 8.93
C GLN A 125 19.88 7.19 9.40
N SER A 126 20.70 6.43 10.12
CA SER A 126 22.02 6.92 10.56
C SER A 126 22.93 7.19 9.37
N GLU A 127 23.76 8.23 9.48
CA GLU A 127 24.74 8.60 8.45
C GLU A 127 25.62 7.41 8.02
N ARG A 128 26.03 6.60 8.99
CA ARG A 128 26.80 5.38 8.75
C ARG A 128 26.07 4.41 7.80
N VAL A 129 24.78 4.15 8.06
CA VAL A 129 24.00 3.23 7.20
C VAL A 129 23.74 3.84 5.83
N GLN A 130 23.44 5.12 5.75
CA GLN A 130 23.24 5.81 4.48
C GLN A 130 24.51 5.78 3.61
N ASN A 131 25.69 5.96 4.22
CA ASN A 131 26.97 5.84 3.50
C ASN A 131 27.19 4.39 3.02
N LEU A 132 26.88 3.37 3.82
CA LEU A 132 26.98 1.97 3.40
C LEU A 132 26.00 1.65 2.25
N ARG A 133 24.79 2.20 2.29
CA ARG A 133 23.80 2.05 1.22
C ARG A 133 24.30 2.68 -0.10
N SER A 134 24.90 3.85 -0.01
CA SER A 134 25.51 4.53 -1.17
C SER A 134 26.68 3.74 -1.74
N GLN A 135 27.58 3.23 -0.88
CA GLN A 135 28.71 2.39 -1.30
C GLN A 135 28.23 1.11 -1.99
N TYR A 136 27.23 0.42 -1.41
CA TYR A 136 26.65 -0.77 -2.01
C TYR A 136 26.16 -0.49 -3.44
N TRP A 137 25.44 0.60 -3.68
CA TRP A 137 24.98 0.95 -5.02
C TRP A 137 26.13 1.27 -5.97
N THR A 138 27.22 1.83 -5.51
CA THR A 138 28.40 2.07 -6.35
C THR A 138 29.00 0.74 -6.83
N THR A 139 29.14 -0.23 -5.94
CA THR A 139 29.70 -1.54 -6.25
C THR A 139 28.74 -2.39 -7.12
N ILE A 140 27.48 -2.49 -6.71
CA ILE A 140 26.55 -3.43 -7.34
C ILE A 140 26.14 -2.99 -8.77
N ARG A 141 26.22 -1.72 -9.12
CA ARG A 141 25.94 -1.21 -10.47
C ARG A 141 26.97 -1.64 -11.51
N GLU A 142 28.15 -2.06 -11.09
CA GLU A 142 29.19 -2.61 -11.97
C GLU A 142 28.94 -4.07 -12.34
N VAL A 143 28.06 -4.76 -11.59
CA VAL A 143 27.65 -6.13 -11.85
C VAL A 143 26.50 -6.13 -12.86
N ARG A 144 26.59 -7.01 -13.87
CA ARG A 144 25.51 -7.17 -14.84
C ARG A 144 24.27 -7.72 -14.14
N LEU A 145 23.11 -7.27 -14.55
CA LEU A 145 21.84 -7.65 -13.95
C LEU A 145 21.60 -9.18 -13.96
N GLU A 146 21.97 -9.83 -15.04
CA GLU A 146 21.85 -11.28 -15.21
C GLU A 146 22.77 -12.09 -14.30
N ASP A 147 23.81 -11.46 -13.75
CA ASP A 147 24.76 -12.12 -12.86
C ASP A 147 24.38 -11.94 -11.38
N LEU A 148 23.37 -11.15 -11.07
CA LEU A 148 22.90 -10.96 -9.70
C LEU A 148 22.06 -12.14 -9.21
N VAL A 149 22.47 -12.73 -8.08
CA VAL A 149 21.77 -13.84 -7.40
C VAL A 149 21.52 -13.44 -5.96
N PHE A 150 20.26 -13.18 -5.60
CA PHE A 150 19.87 -12.82 -4.22
C PHE A 150 19.44 -14.05 -3.46
N ILE A 151 20.05 -14.30 -2.31
CA ILE A 151 19.69 -15.41 -1.43
C ILE A 151 19.14 -14.89 -0.10
N ASP A 152 18.19 -15.63 0.48
CA ASP A 152 17.62 -15.33 1.77
C ASP A 152 16.89 -16.55 2.36
N GLU A 153 16.52 -16.45 3.65
CA GLU A 153 15.79 -17.47 4.36
C GLU A 153 14.42 -16.97 4.79
N THR A 154 13.49 -17.90 4.81
CA THR A 154 12.15 -17.60 5.32
C THR A 154 11.55 -18.74 6.12
N GLY A 155 10.84 -18.41 7.23
CA GLY A 155 10.12 -19.39 8.02
C GLY A 155 8.67 -19.55 7.56
N VAL A 156 8.22 -20.81 7.48
CA VAL A 156 6.83 -21.20 7.25
C VAL A 156 6.39 -22.23 8.28
N ASN A 157 5.09 -22.43 8.49
CA ASN A 157 4.59 -23.39 9.49
C ASN A 157 3.18 -23.87 9.14
N LEU A 158 2.71 -24.90 9.87
CA LEU A 158 1.42 -25.56 9.62
C LEU A 158 0.20 -24.78 10.13
N ALA A 159 0.39 -23.65 10.81
CA ALA A 159 -0.70 -22.80 11.27
C ALA A 159 -1.00 -21.63 10.32
N MET A 160 -0.36 -21.59 9.15
CA MET A 160 -0.61 -20.54 8.18
C MET A 160 -2.06 -20.57 7.70
N THR A 161 -2.75 -19.40 7.79
CA THR A 161 -4.12 -19.19 7.36
C THR A 161 -4.26 -17.81 6.72
N ARG A 162 -5.31 -17.60 5.96
CA ARG A 162 -5.62 -16.29 5.37
C ARG A 162 -5.77 -15.23 6.46
N ARG A 163 -5.16 -14.09 6.27
CA ARG A 163 -5.19 -12.97 7.23
C ARG A 163 -6.48 -12.16 7.17
N TYR A 164 -7.20 -12.22 6.06
CA TYR A 164 -8.38 -11.40 5.80
C TYR A 164 -9.54 -12.27 5.36
N GLY A 165 -10.73 -11.96 5.86
CA GLY A 165 -12.00 -12.54 5.46
C GLY A 165 -13.06 -11.46 5.27
N ARG A 166 -14.16 -11.79 4.58
CA ARG A 166 -15.29 -10.87 4.38
C ARG A 166 -16.39 -11.18 5.38
N GLY A 167 -16.99 -10.14 5.94
CA GLY A 167 -18.13 -10.23 6.86
C GLY A 167 -19.12 -9.10 6.60
N LYS A 168 -20.33 -9.22 7.16
CA LYS A 168 -21.31 -8.13 7.12
C LYS A 168 -20.76 -6.92 7.87
N LYS A 169 -21.13 -5.71 7.44
CA LYS A 169 -20.75 -4.45 8.12
C LYS A 169 -21.09 -4.54 9.61
N GLY A 170 -20.10 -4.24 10.46
CA GLY A 170 -20.25 -4.32 11.92
C GLY A 170 -20.12 -5.73 12.52
N LYS A 171 -19.83 -6.75 11.73
CA LYS A 171 -19.52 -8.12 12.19
C LYS A 171 -18.07 -8.46 11.94
N ARG A 172 -17.48 -9.28 12.84
CA ARG A 172 -16.12 -9.81 12.66
C ARG A 172 -16.15 -11.02 11.73
N ALA A 173 -15.13 -11.16 10.90
CA ALA A 173 -14.85 -12.40 10.21
C ALA A 173 -14.03 -13.32 11.16
N TYR A 174 -14.44 -14.57 11.28
CA TYR A 174 -13.76 -15.58 12.10
C TYR A 174 -13.17 -16.65 11.21
N SER A 175 -11.98 -17.14 11.56
CA SER A 175 -11.36 -18.31 10.97
C SER A 175 -10.80 -19.22 12.07
N LYS A 176 -10.60 -20.49 11.75
CA LYS A 176 -9.96 -21.44 12.66
C LYS A 176 -8.51 -21.65 12.20
N SER A 177 -7.60 -21.66 13.15
CA SER A 177 -6.18 -21.98 12.92
C SER A 177 -5.73 -22.95 14.00
N PRO A 178 -4.84 -23.91 13.72
CA PRO A 178 -4.26 -24.75 14.74
C PRO A 178 -3.60 -23.91 15.84
N TYR A 179 -3.83 -24.25 17.10
CA TYR A 179 -3.16 -23.62 18.22
C TYR A 179 -1.66 -23.94 18.21
N ASN A 180 -1.33 -25.22 17.96
CA ASN A 180 0.05 -25.65 17.77
C ASN A 180 0.46 -25.39 16.30
N ARG A 181 1.53 -24.60 16.12
CA ARG A 181 2.07 -24.25 14.80
C ARG A 181 2.88 -25.37 14.15
N GLY A 182 3.12 -26.46 14.88
CA GLY A 182 4.08 -27.48 14.47
C GLY A 182 5.53 -26.98 14.56
N ASN A 183 6.46 -27.78 14.08
CA ASN A 183 7.84 -27.33 13.93
C ASN A 183 7.94 -26.23 12.90
N ASN A 184 8.84 -25.27 13.15
CA ASN A 184 9.14 -24.26 12.13
C ASN A 184 9.86 -24.94 10.97
N VAL A 185 9.42 -24.67 9.76
CA VAL A 185 10.09 -25.09 8.54
C VAL A 185 10.82 -23.88 7.97
N THR A 186 12.12 -23.97 7.91
CA THR A 186 12.94 -22.97 7.24
C THR A 186 13.03 -23.32 5.76
N MET A 187 12.83 -22.35 4.93
CA MET A 187 13.04 -22.41 3.50
C MET A 187 14.16 -21.44 3.14
N ILE A 188 15.18 -21.94 2.43
CA ILE A 188 16.25 -21.12 1.83
C ILE A 188 16.09 -21.20 0.33
N GLY A 189 16.42 -20.14 -0.37
CA GLY A 189 16.42 -20.13 -1.83
C GLY A 189 17.11 -18.90 -2.38
N ALA A 190 17.27 -18.90 -3.67
CA ALA A 190 17.87 -17.79 -4.40
C ALA A 190 16.97 -17.31 -5.52
N ILE A 191 17.12 -16.04 -5.91
CA ILE A 191 16.44 -15.44 -7.05
C ILE A 191 17.44 -14.73 -7.95
N ALA A 192 17.33 -15.01 -9.23
CA ALA A 192 18.05 -14.30 -10.29
C ALA A 192 17.06 -13.84 -11.37
N THR A 193 17.53 -13.11 -12.37
CA THR A 193 16.67 -12.71 -13.50
C THR A 193 16.16 -13.92 -14.28
N ALA A 194 16.87 -15.05 -14.24
CA ALA A 194 16.47 -16.31 -14.85
C ALA A 194 15.37 -17.06 -14.08
N GLY A 195 15.05 -16.67 -12.84
CA GLY A 195 14.02 -17.33 -12.05
C GLY A 195 14.42 -17.57 -10.60
N PHE A 196 13.66 -18.46 -9.94
CA PHE A 196 13.95 -18.95 -8.60
C PHE A 196 14.90 -20.15 -8.67
N LEU A 197 15.97 -20.11 -7.90
CA LEU A 197 17.05 -21.09 -7.89
C LEU A 197 17.22 -21.74 -6.53
N ALA A 198 17.78 -22.94 -6.51
CA ALA A 198 18.29 -23.62 -5.33
C ALA A 198 17.29 -23.69 -4.15
N PRO A 199 16.00 -24.10 -4.36
CA PRO A 199 15.05 -24.23 -3.26
C PRO A 199 15.45 -25.36 -2.30
N PHE A 200 15.46 -25.03 -1.00
CA PHE A 200 15.76 -25.99 0.05
C PHE A 200 14.90 -25.76 1.28
N THR A 201 14.37 -26.83 1.86
CA THR A 201 13.54 -26.77 3.08
C THR A 201 14.02 -27.77 4.13
N PHE A 202 14.03 -27.36 5.38
CA PHE A 202 14.33 -28.23 6.52
C PHE A 202 13.59 -27.78 7.77
N GLU A 203 13.46 -28.68 8.75
CA GLU A 203 12.86 -28.34 10.04
C GLU A 203 13.86 -27.64 10.96
N GLY A 204 13.39 -26.62 11.66
CA GLY A 204 14.18 -25.87 12.62
C GLY A 204 14.66 -24.51 12.09
N TRP A 205 15.73 -24.03 12.69
CA TRP A 205 16.31 -22.71 12.39
C TRP A 205 17.64 -22.86 11.69
N THR A 206 17.98 -21.94 10.81
CA THR A 206 19.28 -21.88 10.15
C THR A 206 20.36 -21.59 11.18
N ASN A 207 21.36 -22.44 11.23
CA ASN A 207 22.64 -22.20 11.87
C ASN A 207 23.75 -22.14 10.82
N GLN A 208 24.98 -21.82 11.23
CA GLN A 208 26.10 -21.66 10.31
C GLN A 208 26.40 -22.95 9.51
N GLU A 209 26.23 -24.12 10.13
CA GLU A 209 26.49 -25.41 9.49
C GLU A 209 25.43 -25.76 8.44
N ALA A 210 24.15 -25.57 8.79
CA ALA A 210 23.04 -25.76 7.87
C ALA A 210 23.13 -24.79 6.68
N PHE A 211 23.52 -23.55 6.91
CA PHE A 211 23.72 -22.57 5.86
C PHE A 211 24.90 -22.94 4.95
N LEU A 212 26.04 -23.35 5.52
CA LEU A 212 27.19 -23.81 4.75
C LEU A 212 26.85 -25.05 3.92
N THR A 213 26.08 -25.98 4.46
CA THR A 213 25.59 -27.17 3.75
C THR A 213 24.72 -26.76 2.56
N TYR A 214 23.77 -25.84 2.77
CA TYR A 214 22.95 -25.29 1.69
C TYR A 214 23.83 -24.66 0.58
N ILE A 215 24.75 -23.80 0.97
CA ILE A 215 25.66 -23.16 -0.01
C ILE A 215 26.42 -24.19 -0.83
N THR A 216 27.06 -25.17 -0.16
CA THR A 216 27.93 -26.11 -0.83
C THR A 216 27.20 -27.19 -1.64
N GLN A 217 26.03 -27.65 -1.15
CA GLN A 217 25.36 -28.81 -1.74
C GLN A 217 24.19 -28.42 -2.67
N VAL A 218 23.66 -27.22 -2.50
CA VAL A 218 22.41 -26.81 -3.23
C VAL A 218 22.66 -25.58 -4.10
N LEU A 219 23.26 -24.50 -3.56
CA LEU A 219 23.43 -23.28 -4.34
C LEU A 219 24.62 -23.35 -5.32
N VAL A 220 25.81 -23.73 -4.84
CA VAL A 220 27.04 -23.72 -5.63
C VAL A 220 26.90 -24.53 -6.94
N PRO A 221 26.24 -25.69 -6.96
CA PRO A 221 26.01 -26.44 -8.22
C PRO A 221 25.15 -25.70 -9.26
N GLU A 222 24.36 -24.71 -8.84
CA GLU A 222 23.50 -23.90 -9.74
C GLU A 222 24.14 -22.56 -10.13
N LEU A 223 25.29 -22.19 -9.55
CA LEU A 223 26.01 -20.94 -9.86
C LEU A 223 26.83 -21.06 -11.13
N TRP A 224 27.06 -19.93 -11.78
CA TRP A 224 27.93 -19.78 -12.95
C TRP A 224 29.11 -18.85 -12.66
N THR A 225 30.16 -18.97 -13.46
CA THR A 225 31.32 -18.08 -13.37
C THR A 225 30.89 -16.64 -13.67
N GLY A 226 31.23 -15.72 -12.79
CA GLY A 226 30.83 -14.32 -12.85
C GLY A 226 29.55 -13.98 -12.09
N ALA A 227 28.82 -14.97 -11.56
CA ALA A 227 27.68 -14.71 -10.68
C ALA A 227 28.09 -13.89 -9.45
N CYS A 228 27.23 -12.97 -9.01
CA CYS A 228 27.42 -12.19 -7.80
C CYS A 228 26.30 -12.56 -6.81
N VAL A 229 26.66 -13.33 -5.79
CA VAL A 229 25.73 -13.75 -4.75
C VAL A 229 25.57 -12.64 -3.73
N VAL A 230 24.37 -12.11 -3.62
CA VAL A 230 24.00 -11.05 -2.70
C VAL A 230 23.20 -11.65 -1.54
N MET A 231 23.63 -11.40 -0.30
CA MET A 231 23.01 -11.92 0.90
C MET A 231 22.95 -10.87 2.01
N ASP A 232 22.16 -11.11 3.02
CA ASP A 232 22.12 -10.23 4.17
C ASP A 232 23.41 -10.29 5.00
N ASN A 233 23.50 -9.42 5.98
CA ASN A 233 24.71 -9.16 6.75
C ASN A 233 24.76 -9.99 8.06
N LEU A 234 24.13 -11.18 8.12
CA LEU A 234 24.13 -12.03 9.28
C LEU A 234 25.52 -12.67 9.53
N PRO A 235 25.91 -12.90 10.80
CA PRO A 235 27.19 -13.54 11.12
C PRO A 235 27.38 -14.91 10.47
N ALA A 236 26.33 -15.70 10.35
CA ALA A 236 26.37 -17.01 9.70
C ALA A 236 26.76 -16.93 8.22
N HIS A 237 26.31 -15.88 7.52
CA HIS A 237 26.57 -15.65 6.10
C HIS A 237 27.99 -15.14 5.83
N LYS A 238 28.60 -14.48 6.82
CA LYS A 238 29.97 -13.94 6.72
C LYS A 238 31.06 -14.97 7.00
N ALA A 239 30.71 -16.21 7.25
CA ALA A 239 31.72 -17.24 7.49
C ALA A 239 32.69 -17.38 6.29
N ILE A 240 33.97 -17.42 6.57
CA ILE A 240 35.04 -17.55 5.55
C ILE A 240 34.77 -18.75 4.61
N LYS A 241 34.26 -19.85 5.17
CA LYS A 241 33.96 -21.07 4.40
C LYS A 241 32.82 -20.85 3.40
N VAL A 242 31.82 -20.02 3.72
CA VAL A 242 30.70 -19.67 2.83
C VAL A 242 31.25 -18.91 1.61
N ARG A 243 32.03 -17.86 1.87
CA ARG A 243 32.67 -17.09 0.78
C ARG A 243 33.58 -17.96 -0.08
N ALA A 244 34.45 -18.74 0.54
CA ALA A 244 35.36 -19.61 -0.19
C ALA A 244 34.65 -20.64 -1.07
N ALA A 245 33.49 -21.19 -0.62
CA ALA A 245 32.70 -22.12 -1.41
C ALA A 245 32.09 -21.44 -2.65
N ILE A 246 31.59 -20.23 -2.53
CA ILE A 246 31.01 -19.47 -3.65
C ILE A 246 32.12 -19.05 -4.63
N GLU A 247 33.23 -18.53 -4.11
CA GLU A 247 34.37 -18.11 -4.94
C GLU A 247 35.05 -19.28 -5.69
N SER A 248 34.96 -20.51 -5.17
CA SER A 248 35.54 -21.69 -5.80
C SER A 248 34.97 -22.01 -7.19
N VAL A 249 33.78 -21.51 -7.51
CA VAL A 249 33.13 -21.69 -8.84
C VAL A 249 33.25 -20.43 -9.73
N GLY A 250 34.06 -19.46 -9.30
CA GLY A 250 34.27 -18.20 -10.04
C GLY A 250 33.14 -17.18 -9.83
N ALA A 251 32.34 -17.36 -8.81
CA ALA A 251 31.33 -16.38 -8.40
C ALA A 251 31.90 -15.44 -7.32
N SER A 252 31.24 -14.32 -7.07
CA SER A 252 31.60 -13.34 -6.06
C SER A 252 30.51 -13.21 -4.99
N VAL A 253 30.84 -12.59 -3.86
CA VAL A 253 29.90 -12.39 -2.73
C VAL A 253 29.84 -10.91 -2.37
N GLU A 254 28.63 -10.37 -2.36
CA GLU A 254 28.32 -9.05 -1.85
C GLU A 254 27.32 -9.12 -0.70
N PHE A 255 27.41 -8.16 0.24
CA PHE A 255 26.51 -8.11 1.38
C PHE A 255 25.61 -6.88 1.31
N LEU A 256 24.32 -7.11 1.55
CA LEU A 256 23.36 -6.03 1.71
C LEU A 256 23.77 -5.12 2.88
N PRO A 257 23.59 -3.80 2.74
CA PRO A 257 23.77 -2.89 3.87
C PRO A 257 22.83 -3.26 5.02
N PRO A 258 23.21 -3.00 6.27
CA PRO A 258 22.30 -3.21 7.40
C PRO A 258 20.97 -2.46 7.20
N TYR A 259 19.87 -3.05 7.67
CA TYR A 259 18.53 -2.47 7.61
C TYR A 259 18.04 -2.11 6.18
N SER A 260 18.41 -2.91 5.17
CA SER A 260 18.06 -2.65 3.78
C SER A 260 17.27 -3.79 3.11
N PRO A 261 16.14 -4.25 3.67
CA PRO A 261 15.31 -5.27 3.04
C PRO A 261 14.69 -4.78 1.72
N ASP A 262 14.58 -3.46 1.55
CA ASP A 262 14.14 -2.80 0.31
C ASP A 262 15.10 -3.01 -0.88
N PHE A 263 16.34 -3.43 -0.63
CA PHE A 263 17.30 -3.80 -1.66
C PHE A 263 17.29 -5.30 -2.00
N ASN A 264 16.45 -6.08 -1.33
CA ASN A 264 16.41 -7.52 -1.49
C ASN A 264 15.16 -7.99 -2.28
N PRO A 265 15.26 -8.29 -3.60
CA PRO A 265 14.11 -8.69 -4.40
C PRO A 265 13.43 -9.98 -3.91
N ILE A 266 14.18 -10.89 -3.28
CA ILE A 266 13.65 -12.18 -2.79
C ILE A 266 12.63 -12.00 -1.66
N GLU A 267 12.66 -10.88 -0.94
CA GLU A 267 11.64 -10.56 0.09
C GLU A 267 10.23 -10.44 -0.52
N ASN A 268 10.14 -9.90 -1.73
CA ASN A 268 8.89 -9.83 -2.48
C ASN A 268 8.43 -11.24 -2.92
N CYS A 269 9.37 -12.10 -3.30
CA CYS A 269 9.11 -13.50 -3.61
C CYS A 269 8.55 -14.23 -2.38
N TRP A 270 9.18 -14.08 -1.22
CA TRP A 270 8.68 -14.64 0.05
C TRP A 270 7.27 -14.14 0.40
N SER A 271 7.00 -12.88 0.13
CA SER A 271 5.66 -12.31 0.37
C SER A 271 4.59 -13.02 -0.47
N LYS A 272 4.83 -13.19 -1.78
CA LYS A 272 3.94 -13.91 -2.71
C LYS A 272 3.76 -15.37 -2.31
N LEU A 273 4.87 -16.05 -2.04
CA LEU A 273 4.88 -17.45 -1.63
C LEU A 273 4.09 -17.65 -0.33
N LYS A 274 4.36 -16.86 0.70
CA LYS A 274 3.64 -16.94 1.98
C LYS A 274 2.15 -16.62 1.84
N GLU A 275 1.77 -15.71 0.95
CA GLU A 275 0.36 -15.43 0.69
C GLU A 275 -0.33 -16.65 0.07
N PHE A 276 0.29 -17.30 -0.91
CA PHE A 276 -0.23 -18.54 -1.49
C PHE A 276 -0.34 -19.64 -0.43
N LEU A 277 0.70 -19.89 0.37
CA LEU A 277 0.68 -20.93 1.41
C LEU A 277 -0.42 -20.71 2.43
N ARG A 278 -0.73 -19.45 2.78
CA ARG A 278 -1.89 -19.15 3.64
C ARG A 278 -3.23 -19.52 3.02
N THR A 279 -3.31 -19.57 1.69
CA THR A 279 -4.55 -20.01 1.01
C THR A 279 -4.69 -21.51 0.99
N GLN A 280 -3.58 -22.24 1.04
CA GLN A 280 -3.59 -23.73 1.01
C GLN A 280 -3.93 -24.30 2.38
N GLU A 281 -3.66 -23.58 3.46
CA GLU A 281 -3.94 -24.04 4.83
C GLU A 281 -3.40 -25.44 5.13
N SER A 282 -2.21 -25.77 4.64
CA SER A 282 -1.55 -27.07 4.84
C SER A 282 -1.41 -27.41 6.32
N ARG A 283 -1.76 -28.61 6.72
CA ARG A 283 -1.78 -29.07 8.12
C ARG A 283 -0.81 -30.20 8.41
N THR A 284 -0.20 -30.77 7.37
CA THR A 284 0.87 -31.76 7.48
C THR A 284 2.12 -31.26 6.76
N ARG A 285 3.27 -31.88 7.05
CA ARG A 285 4.53 -31.53 6.41
C ARG A 285 4.49 -31.80 4.90
N GLU A 286 3.93 -32.93 4.52
CA GLU A 286 3.80 -33.36 3.12
C GLU A 286 2.91 -32.41 2.32
N GLU A 287 1.80 -31.96 2.91
CA GLU A 287 0.93 -30.93 2.31
C GLU A 287 1.66 -29.61 2.15
N LEU A 288 2.47 -29.23 3.15
CA LEU A 288 3.24 -27.97 3.10
C LEU A 288 4.30 -28.04 2.00
N ASP A 289 5.05 -29.12 1.89
CA ASP A 289 6.06 -29.32 0.85
C ASP A 289 5.43 -29.32 -0.55
N SER A 290 4.29 -30.03 -0.72
CA SER A 290 3.52 -29.97 -1.97
C SER A 290 3.06 -28.54 -2.29
N SER A 291 2.61 -27.79 -1.29
CA SER A 291 2.16 -26.42 -1.46
C SER A 291 3.32 -25.44 -1.78
N ILE A 292 4.51 -25.66 -1.20
CA ILE A 292 5.72 -24.91 -1.52
C ILE A 292 6.08 -25.12 -2.99
N ASN A 293 6.14 -26.38 -3.47
CA ASN A 293 6.42 -26.68 -4.87
C ASN A 293 5.41 -26.01 -5.82
N LYS A 294 4.12 -26.04 -5.48
CA LYS A 294 3.09 -25.31 -6.26
C LYS A 294 3.33 -23.80 -6.26
N ALA A 295 3.70 -23.23 -5.12
CA ALA A 295 3.95 -21.80 -4.98
C ALA A 295 5.18 -21.34 -5.83
N LEU A 296 6.24 -22.14 -5.85
CA LEU A 296 7.41 -21.86 -6.68
C LEU A 296 7.07 -21.84 -8.18
N ASN A 297 6.24 -22.80 -8.62
CA ASN A 297 5.78 -22.87 -10.02
C ASN A 297 4.83 -21.70 -10.41
N LEU A 298 4.36 -20.90 -9.48
CA LEU A 298 3.56 -19.70 -9.74
C LEU A 298 4.40 -18.43 -9.88
N ILE A 299 5.71 -18.51 -9.70
CA ILE A 299 6.62 -17.40 -9.93
C ILE A 299 6.80 -17.26 -11.45
N THR A 300 6.49 -16.08 -11.97
CA THR A 300 6.59 -15.78 -13.40
C THR A 300 7.72 -14.80 -13.69
N ASP A 301 8.17 -14.74 -14.93
CA ASP A 301 9.17 -13.76 -15.37
C ASP A 301 8.71 -12.32 -15.07
N LYS A 302 7.40 -12.05 -15.19
CA LYS A 302 6.83 -10.75 -14.86
C LYS A 302 6.99 -10.41 -13.36
N ASP A 303 6.87 -11.39 -12.48
CA ASP A 303 7.10 -11.19 -11.05
C ASP A 303 8.58 -10.83 -10.80
N ILE A 304 9.49 -11.62 -11.40
CA ILE A 304 10.94 -11.41 -11.28
C ILE A 304 11.31 -9.98 -11.72
N VAL A 305 10.93 -9.61 -12.95
CA VAL A 305 11.18 -8.26 -13.49
C VAL A 305 10.57 -7.20 -12.57
N GLY A 306 9.35 -7.41 -12.08
CA GLY A 306 8.68 -6.49 -11.18
C GLY A 306 9.43 -6.31 -9.86
N TRP A 307 9.96 -7.39 -9.26
CA TRP A 307 10.69 -7.35 -8.01
C TRP A 307 12.07 -6.68 -8.15
N PHE A 308 12.81 -7.00 -9.21
CA PHE A 308 14.08 -6.35 -9.50
C PHE A 308 13.90 -4.86 -9.82
N THR A 309 12.83 -4.50 -10.54
CA THR A 309 12.45 -3.09 -10.78
C THR A 309 12.10 -2.37 -9.48
N HIS A 310 11.31 -3.02 -8.60
CA HIS A 310 10.92 -2.46 -7.30
C HIS A 310 12.14 -2.14 -6.42
N CYS A 311 13.16 -3.00 -6.45
CA CYS A 311 14.41 -2.82 -5.72
C CYS A 311 15.46 -1.98 -6.50
N CYS A 312 15.09 -1.33 -7.60
CA CYS A 312 15.93 -0.44 -8.40
C CYS A 312 17.13 -1.10 -9.13
N TYR A 313 17.13 -2.41 -9.31
CA TYR A 313 18.15 -3.12 -10.09
C TYR A 313 17.86 -3.11 -11.59
N TYR A 314 16.61 -2.99 -11.98
CA TYR A 314 16.18 -2.96 -13.37
C TYR A 314 15.43 -1.66 -13.67
N VAL A 315 15.81 -0.98 -14.75
CA VAL A 315 15.10 0.17 -15.28
C VAL A 315 14.53 -0.24 -16.63
N PRO A 316 13.20 -0.36 -16.80
CA PRO A 316 12.62 -0.66 -18.11
C PRO A 316 13.06 0.40 -19.11
N SER A 317 13.56 -0.02 -20.27
CA SER A 317 13.73 0.88 -21.41
C SER A 317 12.35 1.34 -21.86
N ASN A 318 12.09 2.64 -21.87
CA ASN A 318 10.86 3.24 -22.40
C ASN A 318 10.72 2.94 -23.90
#